data_ca990324f70369d4eb2cfc02279795d7
#
_entry.id   ca990324f70369d4eb2cfc02279795d7
#
_cell.length_a   1.000
_cell.length_b   1.000
_cell.length_c   1.000
_cell.angle_alpha   90.00
_cell.angle_beta   90.00
_cell.angle_gamma   90.00
#
_symmetry.space_group_name_H-M   'P 1'
#
loop_
_entity.id
_entity.type
_entity.pdbx_description
1 polymer ?
#
loop_
_entity_poly.entity_id
_entity_poly.type
_entity_poly.pdbx_seq_one_letter_code
_entity_poly.pdbx_strand_id
1 'polypeptide(L)' 'MIQIPQNKLIEFTNLVNECCSVMEHDEVETWLTTPNSNFNMDKPVDFLWEGGQEKIYRILYFIDIGEADLF' A
#
# COMPACT_ATOMS: atom_id res chain seq x y z
N MET A 1 -2.92 -2.75 14.66
CA MET A 1 -1.98 -1.63 14.53
C MET A 1 -0.73 -2.08 13.80
N ILE A 2 -0.23 -1.27 12.85
CA ILE A 2 0.94 -1.60 12.07
C ILE A 2 2.19 -1.26 12.88
N GLN A 3 3.12 -2.22 12.98
CA GLN A 3 4.43 -1.94 13.55
C GLN A 3 5.37 -1.52 12.44
N ILE A 4 5.94 -0.31 12.55
CA ILE A 4 6.74 0.28 11.50
C ILE A 4 8.22 0.17 11.89
N PRO A 5 9.04 -0.55 11.10
CA PRO A 5 10.49 -0.55 11.33
C PRO A 5 11.01 0.90 11.26
N GLN A 6 11.90 1.24 12.19
CA GLN A 6 12.38 2.62 12.29
C GLN A 6 13.03 3.10 10.99
N ASN A 7 13.75 2.22 10.30
CA ASN A 7 14.41 2.57 9.05
C ASN A 7 13.46 2.66 7.85
N LYS A 8 12.16 2.39 8.06
CA LYS A 8 11.14 2.47 7.00
C LYS A 8 10.10 3.55 7.27
N LEU A 9 10.32 4.38 8.28
CA LEU A 9 9.32 5.37 8.68
C LEU A 9 9.01 6.38 7.57
N ILE A 10 10.05 6.86 6.88
CA ILE A 10 9.86 7.85 5.81
C ILE A 10 9.12 7.22 4.64
N GLU A 11 9.52 6.01 4.22
CA GLU A 11 8.87 5.30 3.15
C GLU A 11 7.42 4.99 3.49
N PHE A 12 7.16 4.60 4.74
CA PHE A 12 5.80 4.34 5.19
C PHE A 12 4.94 5.60 5.13
N THR A 13 5.47 6.74 5.61
CA THR A 13 4.76 8.01 5.57
C THR A 13 4.43 8.42 4.13
N ASN A 14 5.39 8.28 3.23
CA ASN A 14 5.17 8.58 1.81
C ASN A 14 4.11 7.68 1.21
N LEU A 15 4.12 6.40 1.56
CA LEU A 15 3.13 5.45 1.07
C LEU A 15 1.73 5.79 1.57
N VAL A 16 1.59 6.14 2.85
CA VAL A 16 0.29 6.54 3.40
C VAL A 16 -0.24 7.77 2.67
N ASN A 17 0.61 8.75 2.39
CA ASN A 17 0.21 9.94 1.65
C ASN A 17 -0.28 9.58 0.25
N GLU A 18 0.41 8.68 -0.43
CA GLU A 18 0.01 8.24 -1.76
C GLU A 18 -1.32 7.48 -1.71
N CYS A 19 -1.51 6.62 -0.72
CA CYS A 19 -2.77 5.90 -0.53
C CYS A 19 -3.93 6.88 -0.34
N CYS A 20 -3.72 7.95 0.41
CA CYS A 20 -4.76 8.94 0.67
C CYS A 20 -5.19 9.68 -0.60
N SER A 21 -4.34 9.69 -1.65
CA SER A 21 -4.70 10.26 -2.94
C SER A 21 -5.56 9.34 -3.79
N VAL A 22 -5.61 8.06 -3.45
CA VAL A 22 -6.25 7.03 -4.27
C VAL A 22 -7.51 6.48 -3.60
N MET A 23 -7.55 6.45 -2.28
CA MET A 23 -8.66 5.88 -1.51
C MET A 23 -8.97 6.77 -0.31
N GLU A 24 -10.11 6.51 0.35
CA GLU A 24 -10.46 7.24 1.56
C GLU A 24 -9.44 6.90 2.66
N HIS A 25 -9.08 7.89 3.48
CA HIS A 25 -8.03 7.67 4.45
C HIS A 25 -8.39 6.63 5.51
N ASP A 26 -9.69 6.41 5.78
CA ASP A 26 -10.12 5.36 6.70
C ASP A 26 -10.02 3.96 6.09
N GLU A 27 -9.75 3.85 4.80
CA GLU A 27 -9.52 2.58 4.13
C GLU A 27 -8.04 2.20 4.06
N VAL A 28 -7.14 3.14 4.33
CA VAL A 28 -5.70 2.94 4.10
C VAL A 28 -5.15 1.80 4.95
N GLU A 29 -5.45 1.78 6.25
CA GLU A 29 -4.94 0.73 7.12
C GLU A 29 -5.46 -0.64 6.69
N THR A 30 -6.75 -0.73 6.39
CA THR A 30 -7.35 -1.98 5.92
C THR A 30 -6.68 -2.45 4.64
N TRP A 31 -6.48 -1.54 3.67
CA TRP A 31 -5.86 -1.89 2.40
C TRP A 31 -4.43 -2.39 2.60
N LEU A 32 -3.66 -1.71 3.43
CA LEU A 32 -2.26 -2.06 3.66
C LEU A 32 -2.09 -3.41 4.36
N THR A 33 -3.07 -3.81 5.18
CA THR A 33 -2.94 -4.99 6.04
C THR A 33 -3.83 -6.15 5.64
N THR A 34 -4.52 -6.05 4.49
CA THR A 34 -5.37 -7.13 4.00
C THR A 34 -4.69 -7.85 2.83
N PRO A 35 -4.66 -9.19 2.83
CA PRO A 35 -4.17 -9.94 1.67
C PRO A 35 -4.90 -9.48 0.39
N ASN A 36 -4.16 -9.25 -0.68
CA ASN A 36 -4.66 -8.56 -1.85
C ASN A 36 -4.27 -9.30 -3.12
N SER A 37 -5.23 -9.57 -4.00
CA SER A 37 -4.98 -10.33 -5.22
C SER A 37 -3.97 -9.63 -6.15
N ASN A 38 -3.88 -8.31 -6.09
CA ASN A 38 -2.88 -7.56 -6.85
C ASN A 38 -1.45 -7.84 -6.38
N PHE A 39 -1.29 -8.44 -5.21
CA PHE A 39 0.00 -8.75 -4.58
C PHE A 39 0.13 -10.25 -4.31
N ASN A 40 -0.51 -11.10 -5.13
CA ASN A 40 -0.49 -12.56 -4.95
C ASN A 40 -1.00 -12.99 -3.58
N MET A 41 -2.00 -12.28 -3.06
CA MET A 41 -2.61 -12.51 -1.74
C MET A 41 -1.68 -12.19 -0.57
N ASP A 42 -0.59 -11.48 -0.81
CA ASP A 42 0.21 -10.90 0.25
C ASP A 42 -0.37 -9.53 0.65
N LYS A 43 0.00 -9.06 1.82
CA LYS A 43 -0.38 -7.73 2.27
C LYS A 43 0.52 -6.68 1.61
N PRO A 44 -0.03 -5.58 1.09
CA PRO A 44 0.82 -4.54 0.48
C PRO A 44 1.93 -4.05 1.41
N VAL A 45 1.66 -3.92 2.72
CA VAL A 45 2.65 -3.40 3.66
C VAL A 45 3.89 -4.30 3.75
N ASP A 46 3.74 -5.60 3.53
CA ASP A 46 4.87 -6.52 3.57
C ASP A 46 5.86 -6.24 2.44
N PHE A 47 5.35 -5.81 1.30
CA PHE A 47 6.23 -5.40 0.19
C PHE A 47 7.06 -4.18 0.54
N LEU A 48 6.49 -3.25 1.32
CA LEU A 48 7.24 -2.07 1.75
C LEU A 48 8.42 -2.45 2.62
N TRP A 49 8.21 -3.38 3.58
CA TRP A 49 9.29 -3.81 4.47
C TRP A 49 10.43 -4.52 3.73
N GLU A 50 10.11 -5.12 2.60
CA GLU A 50 11.07 -5.85 1.78
C GLU A 50 11.69 -4.99 0.68
N GLY A 51 11.40 -3.68 0.66
CA GLY A 51 11.94 -2.80 -0.36
C GLY A 51 11.17 -2.80 -1.67
N GLY A 52 9.95 -3.35 -1.69
CA GLY A 52 9.12 -3.46 -2.89
C GLY A 52 8.17 -2.30 -3.10
N GLN A 53 8.51 -1.10 -2.67
CA GLN A 53 7.63 0.05 -2.77
C GLN A 53 7.23 0.38 -4.21
N GLU A 54 8.09 0.10 -5.19
CA GLU A 54 7.74 0.36 -6.59
C GLU A 54 6.51 -0.41 -7.02
N LYS A 55 6.40 -1.66 -6.60
CA LYS A 55 5.23 -2.50 -6.89
C LYS A 55 3.97 -1.88 -6.29
N ILE A 56 4.07 -1.39 -5.06
CA ILE A 56 2.93 -0.79 -4.38
C ILE A 56 2.47 0.46 -5.12
N TYR A 57 3.40 1.35 -5.47
CA TYR A 57 3.05 2.57 -6.19
C TYR A 57 2.46 2.28 -7.56
N ARG A 58 2.96 1.25 -8.24
CA ARG A 58 2.42 0.85 -9.55
C ARG A 58 0.98 0.38 -9.42
N ILE A 59 0.68 -0.43 -8.42
CA ILE A 59 -0.69 -0.91 -8.21
C ILE A 59 -1.62 0.25 -7.83
N LEU A 60 -1.15 1.16 -6.97
CA LEU A 60 -1.93 2.35 -6.62
C LEU A 60 -2.26 3.19 -7.85
N TYR A 61 -1.29 3.33 -8.76
CA TYR A 61 -1.53 4.04 -10.01
C TYR A 61 -2.64 3.37 -10.83
N PHE A 62 -2.60 2.04 -10.96
CA PHE A 62 -3.63 1.33 -11.72
C PHE A 62 -5.00 1.41 -11.05
N ILE A 63 -5.05 1.42 -9.73
CA ILE A 63 -6.31 1.62 -9.01
C ILE A 63 -6.85 3.03 -9.29
N ASP A 64 -5.97 4.01 -9.26
CA ASP A 64 -6.35 5.41 -9.47
C ASP A 64 -6.96 5.65 -10.85
N ILE A 65 -6.42 5.02 -11.88
CA ILE A 65 -6.94 5.17 -13.26
C ILE A 65 -8.05 4.18 -13.59
N GLY A 66 -8.49 3.38 -12.61
CA GLY A 66 -9.60 2.44 -12.80
C GLY A 66 -9.23 1.14 -13.50
N GLU A 67 -7.94 0.82 -13.59
CA GLU A 67 -7.46 -0.39 -14.28
C GLU A 67 -7.25 -1.56 -13.32
N ALA A 68 -7.32 -1.35 -12.03
CA ALA A 68 -7.22 -2.40 -11.03
C ALA A 68 -8.21 -2.14 -9.90
N ASP A 69 -8.71 -3.22 -9.31
CA ASP A 69 -9.58 -3.13 -8.14
C ASP A 69 -8.75 -2.87 -6.89
N LEU A 70 -9.41 -2.32 -5.86
CA LEU A 70 -8.74 -2.03 -4.60
C LEU A 70 -8.21 -3.31 -3.95
N PHE A 71 -8.97 -4.40 -4.06
CA PHE A 71 -8.58 -5.70 -3.49
C PHE A 71 -8.54 -6.81 -4.52
#